data_cb5414a4d8d185426c5d81775ff2758e
#
_entry.id   cb5414a4d8d185426c5d81775ff2758e
#
_cell.length_a   1.000
_cell.length_b   1.000
_cell.length_c   1.000
_cell.angle_alpha   90.00
_cell.angle_beta   90.00
_cell.angle_gamma   90.00
#
_symmetry.space_group_name_H-M   'P 1'
#
loop_
_entity.id
_entity.type
_entity.pdbx_description
1 polymer ?
#
loop_
_entity_poly.entity_id
_entity_poly.type
_entity_poly.pdbx_seq_one_letter_code
_entity_poly.pdbx_strand_id
1 'polypeptide(L)'
;IEFDSSGKCTLIPANGRAGVVPNAMHLKTYPTYEDHGFIWLWWGNVVPPELPDPEFFDNLNETFFFGSAHDSWDAHYSRVIENQLDVVHLPFIHRNTIGRGKRTVIDGPVVEWKNDHKFYIYVFNRLDDGVPPLKPRDLAPKSPTSFHLEFIFPNLWQNFISDNVRVLAAFVP
;
A
#
# COMPACT_ATOMS: atom_id res chain seq x y z
N ILE A 1 22.32 -14.73 21.95
CA ILE A 1 22.36 -15.73 20.88
C ILE A 1 22.62 -14.98 19.59
N GLU A 2 23.58 -15.45 18.77
CA GLU A 2 23.89 -14.84 17.48
C GLU A 2 23.48 -15.78 16.34
N PHE A 3 23.06 -15.19 15.23
CA PHE A 3 22.65 -15.91 14.03
C PHE A 3 23.36 -15.28 12.82
N ASP A 4 23.68 -16.10 11.83
CA ASP A 4 24.16 -15.63 10.54
C ASP A 4 23.01 -15.23 9.60
N SER A 5 23.35 -14.73 8.42
CA SER A 5 22.37 -14.30 7.42
C SER A 5 21.50 -15.43 6.85
N SER A 6 21.89 -16.69 7.07
CA SER A 6 21.07 -17.86 6.71
C SER A 6 20.08 -18.26 7.81
N GLY A 7 20.12 -17.57 8.96
CA GLY A 7 19.34 -17.90 10.14
C GLY A 7 19.92 -19.01 11.00
N LYS A 8 21.13 -19.51 10.71
CA LYS A 8 21.79 -20.53 11.51
C LYS A 8 22.38 -19.90 12.77
N CYS A 9 22.12 -20.51 13.92
CA CYS A 9 22.73 -20.08 15.17
C CYS A 9 24.26 -20.30 15.14
N THR A 10 25.00 -19.25 15.43
CA THR A 10 26.48 -19.26 15.43
C THR A 10 27.07 -19.19 16.82
N LEU A 11 26.34 -18.61 17.79
CA LEU A 11 26.81 -18.48 19.16
C LEU A 11 25.66 -18.49 20.17
N ILE A 12 25.84 -19.30 21.22
CA ILE A 12 25.03 -19.25 22.43
C ILE A 12 25.96 -18.80 23.58
N PRO A 13 25.89 -17.53 24.02
CA PRO A 13 26.83 -17.01 25.04
C PRO A 13 26.87 -17.82 26.32
N ALA A 14 25.74 -18.41 26.75
CA ALA A 14 25.65 -19.24 27.94
C ALA A 14 26.47 -20.54 27.83
N ASN A 15 26.78 -21.00 26.62
CA ASN A 15 27.63 -22.18 26.39
C ASN A 15 29.13 -21.81 26.28
N GLY A 16 29.45 -20.51 26.41
CA GLY A 16 30.80 -20.02 26.15
C GLY A 16 31.15 -19.91 24.67
N ARG A 17 32.22 -19.19 24.34
CA ARG A 17 32.62 -18.95 22.93
C ARG A 17 32.98 -20.19 22.11
N ALA A 18 33.42 -21.26 22.78
CA ALA A 18 33.71 -22.55 22.16
C ALA A 18 32.60 -23.60 22.43
N GLY A 19 31.47 -23.15 22.97
CA GLY A 19 30.34 -24.04 23.31
C GLY A 19 29.66 -24.60 22.08
N VAL A 20 29.09 -25.79 22.22
CA VAL A 20 28.38 -26.47 21.15
C VAL A 20 27.04 -25.73 20.88
N VAL A 21 26.80 -25.42 19.62
CA VAL A 21 25.52 -24.92 19.12
C VAL A 21 24.76 -26.08 18.49
N PRO A 22 23.55 -26.40 18.94
CA PRO A 22 22.74 -27.47 18.34
C PRO A 22 22.43 -27.17 16.87
N ASN A 23 22.60 -28.16 15.99
CA ASN A 23 22.33 -28.00 14.55
C ASN A 23 20.86 -27.63 14.24
N ALA A 24 19.92 -27.95 15.14
CA ALA A 24 18.51 -27.62 14.98
C ALA A 24 18.16 -26.16 15.32
N MET A 25 19.10 -25.38 15.83
CA MET A 25 18.85 -23.98 16.17
C MET A 25 18.97 -23.09 14.92
N HIS A 26 17.83 -22.87 14.29
CA HIS A 26 17.68 -22.00 13.14
C HIS A 26 16.50 -21.05 13.33
N LEU A 27 16.67 -19.83 12.87
CA LEU A 27 15.56 -18.90 12.64
C LEU A 27 14.91 -19.24 11.29
N LYS A 28 13.60 -19.05 11.22
CA LYS A 28 12.91 -19.06 9.92
C LYS A 28 13.36 -17.84 9.13
N THR A 29 13.87 -18.06 7.93
CA THR A 29 14.24 -17.01 7.00
C THR A 29 13.17 -16.86 5.92
N TYR A 30 13.08 -15.66 5.36
CA TYR A 30 12.16 -15.35 4.31
C TYR A 30 12.91 -14.76 3.12
N PRO A 31 12.59 -15.12 1.89
CA PRO A 31 13.14 -14.45 0.73
C PRO A 31 12.75 -12.98 0.75
N THR A 32 13.70 -12.12 0.49
CA THR A 32 13.52 -10.67 0.45
C THR A 32 14.20 -10.11 -0.79
N TYR A 33 13.68 -9.00 -1.29
CA TYR A 33 14.35 -8.17 -2.29
C TYR A 33 14.02 -6.70 -2.04
N GLU A 34 14.81 -5.82 -2.63
CA GLU A 34 14.60 -4.38 -2.55
C GLU A 34 14.18 -3.85 -3.92
N ASP A 35 13.12 -3.06 -3.93
CA ASP A 35 12.66 -2.38 -5.12
C ASP A 35 11.97 -1.05 -4.75
N HIS A 36 12.30 0.02 -5.47
CA HIS A 36 11.76 1.38 -5.25
C HIS A 36 11.89 1.89 -3.81
N GLY A 37 12.92 1.48 -3.07
CA GLY A 37 13.14 1.86 -1.67
C GLY A 37 12.28 1.10 -0.66
N PHE A 38 11.55 0.09 -1.09
CA PHE A 38 10.83 -0.84 -0.23
C PHE A 38 11.61 -2.14 -0.09
N ILE A 39 11.55 -2.74 1.11
CA ILE A 39 12.03 -4.10 1.35
C ILE A 39 10.81 -5.02 1.28
N TRP A 40 10.81 -5.88 0.27
CA TRP A 40 9.77 -6.87 0.02
C TRP A 40 10.12 -8.18 0.68
N LEU A 41 9.13 -8.83 1.27
CA LEU A 41 9.28 -10.11 1.93
C LEU A 41 8.22 -11.09 1.40
N TRP A 42 8.68 -12.26 0.96
CA TRP A 42 7.76 -13.34 0.59
C TRP A 42 7.26 -14.06 1.84
N TRP A 43 5.96 -14.01 2.04
CA TRP A 43 5.28 -14.73 3.11
C TRP A 43 4.46 -15.88 2.52
N GLY A 44 4.98 -17.13 2.59
CA GLY A 44 4.32 -18.31 2.08
C GLY A 44 4.99 -19.59 2.54
N ASN A 45 4.29 -20.71 2.40
CA ASN A 45 4.83 -22.04 2.75
C ASN A 45 5.71 -22.61 1.64
N VAL A 46 5.51 -22.14 0.42
CA VAL A 46 6.30 -22.54 -0.75
C VAL A 46 6.92 -21.29 -1.34
N VAL A 47 8.23 -21.28 -1.47
CA VAL A 47 8.95 -20.20 -2.15
C VAL A 47 8.88 -20.49 -3.64
N PRO A 48 8.32 -19.59 -4.47
CA PRO A 48 8.34 -19.78 -5.92
C PRO A 48 9.78 -19.66 -6.46
N PRO A 49 10.07 -20.26 -7.63
CA PRO A 49 11.41 -20.15 -8.26
C PRO A 49 11.84 -18.71 -8.52
N GLU A 50 10.90 -17.86 -8.86
CA GLU A 50 11.05 -16.42 -8.97
C GLU A 50 10.01 -15.74 -8.08
N LEU A 51 10.44 -14.76 -7.29
CA LEU A 51 9.51 -13.97 -6.48
C LEU A 51 8.65 -13.13 -7.44
N PRO A 52 7.32 -13.09 -7.25
CA PRO A 52 6.46 -12.29 -8.10
C PRO A 52 6.83 -10.82 -7.95
N ASP A 53 6.89 -10.12 -9.09
CA ASP A 53 6.99 -8.67 -9.10
C ASP A 53 5.68 -8.08 -8.54
N PRO A 54 5.74 -7.19 -7.56
CA PRO A 54 4.53 -6.53 -7.09
C PRO A 54 4.03 -5.59 -8.20
N GLU A 55 2.80 -5.81 -8.67
CA GLU A 55 2.10 -4.92 -9.62
C GLU A 55 1.93 -3.48 -9.11
N PHE A 56 2.55 -3.18 -7.97
CA PHE A 56 2.42 -1.89 -7.27
C PHE A 56 3.13 -0.74 -7.99
N PHE A 57 4.19 -1.05 -8.73
CA PHE A 57 4.96 -0.05 -9.47
C PHE A 57 4.67 -0.06 -10.97
N ASP A 58 3.64 -0.75 -11.40
CA ASP A 58 3.25 -0.79 -12.80
C ASP A 58 3.14 0.60 -13.39
N ASN A 59 3.72 0.77 -14.56
CA ASN A 59 3.76 2.04 -15.29
C ASN A 59 4.57 3.18 -14.61
N LEU A 60 5.34 2.91 -13.56
CA LEU A 60 6.40 3.79 -13.13
C LEU A 60 7.66 3.48 -13.93
N ASN A 61 8.17 4.46 -14.61
CA ASN A 61 9.35 4.33 -15.44
C ASN A 61 10.38 5.41 -15.10
N GLU A 62 11.53 5.39 -15.76
CA GLU A 62 12.66 6.28 -15.50
C GLU A 62 12.36 7.79 -15.67
N THR A 63 11.19 8.14 -16.19
CA THR A 63 10.78 9.55 -16.33
C THR A 63 10.17 10.12 -15.05
N PHE A 64 9.83 9.28 -14.08
CA PHE A 64 9.33 9.74 -12.79
C PHE A 64 10.46 10.11 -11.83
N PHE A 65 10.35 11.28 -11.24
CA PHE A 65 11.15 11.67 -10.08
C PHE A 65 10.39 11.30 -8.82
N PHE A 66 11.08 10.81 -7.81
CA PHE A 66 10.45 10.45 -6.55
C PHE A 66 11.13 11.08 -5.35
N GLY A 67 10.36 11.31 -4.31
CA GLY A 67 10.83 11.60 -2.97
C GLY A 67 10.13 10.67 -1.99
N SER A 68 10.83 10.28 -0.94
CA SER A 68 10.28 9.40 0.09
C SER A 68 10.20 10.11 1.43
N ALA A 69 9.20 9.72 2.24
CA ALA A 69 9.05 10.14 3.61
C ALA A 69 8.62 8.95 4.46
N HIS A 70 9.02 8.97 5.72
CA HIS A 70 8.59 8.02 6.73
C HIS A 70 7.93 8.80 7.86
N ASP A 71 6.75 8.35 8.29
CA ASP A 71 6.02 8.97 9.39
C ASP A 71 5.43 7.88 10.30
N SER A 72 5.41 8.16 11.61
CA SER A 72 4.88 7.23 12.61
C SER A 72 3.59 7.80 13.18
N TRP A 73 2.52 7.03 13.12
CA TRP A 73 1.19 7.42 13.60
C TRP A 73 0.80 6.57 14.82
N ASP A 74 0.35 7.23 15.88
CA ASP A 74 -0.20 6.54 17.05
C ASP A 74 -1.62 6.05 16.77
N ALA A 75 -1.73 5.11 15.86
CA ALA A 75 -2.99 4.51 15.41
C ALA A 75 -2.75 3.09 14.89
N HIS A 76 -3.75 2.22 15.05
CA HIS A 76 -3.69 0.91 14.43
C HIS A 76 -3.67 1.06 12.90
N TYR A 77 -2.78 0.33 12.22
CA TYR A 77 -2.54 0.49 10.79
C TYR A 77 -3.80 0.38 9.93
N SER A 78 -4.79 -0.44 10.33
CA SER A 78 -6.06 -0.55 9.59
C SER A 78 -6.86 0.76 9.60
N ARG A 79 -6.75 1.57 10.67
CA ARG A 79 -7.40 2.88 10.75
C ARG A 79 -6.74 3.89 9.82
N VAL A 80 -5.44 3.76 9.67
CA VAL A 80 -4.70 4.56 8.68
C VAL A 80 -5.14 4.21 7.27
N ILE A 81 -5.27 2.91 6.97
CA ILE A 81 -5.77 2.44 5.67
C ILE A 81 -7.19 2.95 5.41
N GLU A 82 -8.11 2.80 6.38
CA GLU A 82 -9.48 3.32 6.26
C GLU A 82 -9.50 4.82 5.95
N ASN A 83 -8.67 5.61 6.62
CA ASN A 83 -8.55 7.04 6.37
C ASN A 83 -8.06 7.34 4.94
N GLN A 84 -7.08 6.59 4.45
CA GLN A 84 -6.56 6.79 3.09
C GLN A 84 -7.55 6.33 2.00
N LEU A 85 -8.44 5.41 2.32
CA LEU A 85 -9.50 4.96 1.41
C LEU A 85 -10.76 5.83 1.47
N ASP A 86 -10.92 6.61 2.55
CA ASP A 86 -12.02 7.57 2.68
C ASP A 86 -11.73 8.85 1.90
N VAL A 87 -12.33 8.95 0.75
CA VAL A 87 -12.22 10.13 -0.12
C VAL A 87 -13.26 11.21 0.18
N VAL A 88 -14.28 10.86 0.99
CA VAL A 88 -15.40 11.76 1.28
C VAL A 88 -14.98 12.92 2.19
N HIS A 89 -14.04 12.69 3.10
CA HIS A 89 -13.58 13.70 4.03
C HIS A 89 -12.73 14.82 3.39
N LEU A 90 -12.12 14.55 2.23
CA LEU A 90 -11.14 15.45 1.59
C LEU A 90 -11.66 16.88 1.40
N PRO A 91 -12.84 17.15 0.80
CA PRO A 91 -13.30 18.51 0.56
C PRO A 91 -13.73 19.24 1.84
N PHE A 92 -13.88 18.54 2.97
CA PHE A 92 -14.28 19.11 4.25
C PHE A 92 -13.09 19.31 5.19
N ILE A 93 -12.36 18.26 5.48
CA ILE A 93 -11.23 18.29 6.42
C ILE A 93 -10.02 18.96 5.76
N HIS A 94 -9.73 18.62 4.51
CA HIS A 94 -8.59 19.12 3.76
C HIS A 94 -8.92 20.27 2.80
N ARG A 95 -10.03 20.99 3.05
CA ARG A 95 -10.55 22.06 2.19
C ARG A 95 -9.55 23.14 1.81
N ASN A 96 -8.55 23.38 2.63
CA ASN A 96 -7.53 24.41 2.42
C ASN A 96 -6.28 23.89 1.70
N THR A 97 -6.20 22.58 1.46
CA THR A 97 -5.05 21.91 0.85
C THR A 97 -5.50 21.06 -0.34
N ILE A 98 -5.45 19.74 -0.22
CA ILE A 98 -5.75 18.79 -1.29
C ILE A 98 -7.25 18.71 -1.64
N GLY A 99 -8.13 19.10 -0.74
CA GLY A 99 -9.58 19.15 -0.95
C GLY A 99 -10.12 20.46 -1.55
N ARG A 100 -9.24 21.29 -2.14
CA ARG A 100 -9.62 22.58 -2.73
C ARG A 100 -10.61 22.44 -3.89
N GLY A 101 -11.34 23.53 -4.16
CA GLY A 101 -12.21 23.62 -5.36
C GLY A 101 -13.69 23.52 -5.08
N LYS A 102 -14.11 23.42 -3.80
CA LYS A 102 -15.53 23.42 -3.38
C LYS A 102 -16.36 22.28 -4.00
N ARG A 103 -15.73 21.21 -4.46
CA ARG A 103 -16.39 20.03 -5.02
C ARG A 103 -16.79 19.09 -3.89
N THR A 104 -17.87 19.45 -3.21
CA THR A 104 -18.31 18.79 -1.97
C THR A 104 -19.31 17.66 -2.21
N VAL A 105 -19.94 17.59 -3.38
CA VAL A 105 -20.82 16.48 -3.73
C VAL A 105 -19.99 15.37 -4.36
N ILE A 106 -20.14 14.16 -3.84
CA ILE A 106 -19.37 13.00 -4.24
C ILE A 106 -20.28 11.93 -4.79
N ASP A 107 -20.19 11.70 -6.09
CA ASP A 107 -20.87 10.61 -6.76
C ASP A 107 -20.04 9.32 -6.60
N GLY A 108 -20.69 8.24 -6.24
CA GLY A 108 -20.01 6.96 -5.94
C GLY A 108 -19.85 6.72 -4.45
N PRO A 109 -18.69 6.18 -3.97
CA PRO A 109 -17.58 5.62 -4.76
C PRO A 109 -17.94 4.35 -5.54
N VAL A 110 -17.28 4.12 -6.66
CA VAL A 110 -17.35 2.85 -7.36
C VAL A 110 -16.13 2.02 -6.99
N VAL A 111 -16.34 0.83 -6.49
CA VAL A 111 -15.28 -0.13 -6.15
C VAL A 111 -15.23 -1.21 -7.20
N GLU A 112 -14.08 -1.41 -7.79
CA GLU A 112 -13.84 -2.43 -8.81
C GLU A 112 -12.76 -3.39 -8.32
N TRP A 113 -13.12 -4.65 -8.05
CA TRP A 113 -12.17 -5.70 -7.73
C TRP A 113 -11.47 -6.18 -9.01
N LYS A 114 -10.15 -6.18 -8.98
CA LYS A 114 -9.30 -6.68 -10.07
C LYS A 114 -8.97 -8.16 -9.87
N ASN A 115 -8.78 -8.56 -8.63
CA ASN A 115 -8.55 -9.95 -8.22
C ASN A 115 -8.84 -10.07 -6.70
N ASP A 116 -8.50 -11.18 -6.07
CA ASP A 116 -8.80 -11.46 -4.66
C ASP A 116 -8.05 -10.57 -3.66
N HIS A 117 -7.05 -9.84 -4.12
CA HIS A 117 -6.19 -9.01 -3.25
C HIS A 117 -5.99 -7.56 -3.72
N LYS A 118 -6.63 -7.16 -4.83
CA LYS A 118 -6.48 -5.83 -5.41
C LYS A 118 -7.82 -5.25 -5.83
N PHE A 119 -8.07 -3.99 -5.45
CA PHE A 119 -9.24 -3.25 -5.92
C PHE A 119 -8.93 -1.79 -6.20
N TYR A 120 -9.75 -1.19 -7.03
CA TYR A 120 -9.74 0.23 -7.36
C TYR A 120 -10.95 0.92 -6.78
N ILE A 121 -10.77 2.19 -6.39
CA ILE A 121 -11.86 3.08 -5.96
C ILE A 121 -11.88 4.29 -6.89
N TYR A 122 -12.99 4.48 -7.54
CA TYR A 122 -13.24 5.66 -8.36
C TYR A 122 -14.19 6.60 -7.64
N VAL A 123 -13.85 7.89 -7.66
CA VAL A 123 -14.61 8.95 -7.01
C VAL A 123 -14.79 10.10 -7.96
N PHE A 124 -16.00 10.65 -7.98
CA PHE A 124 -16.36 11.74 -8.88
C PHE A 124 -16.86 12.92 -8.06
N ASN A 125 -15.96 13.86 -7.78
CA ASN A 125 -16.28 15.06 -7.04
C ASN A 125 -16.83 16.16 -7.98
N ARG A 126 -17.97 16.77 -7.62
CA ARG A 126 -18.57 17.90 -8.33
C ARG A 126 -18.96 19.03 -7.40
N LEU A 127 -19.18 20.19 -7.97
CA LEU A 127 -19.78 21.31 -7.23
C LEU A 127 -21.20 20.94 -6.78
N ASP A 128 -21.59 21.47 -5.63
CA ASP A 128 -22.97 21.35 -5.17
C ASP A 128 -23.88 22.23 -6.04
N ASP A 129 -24.74 21.59 -6.78
CA ASP A 129 -25.75 22.18 -7.66
C ASP A 129 -27.18 21.93 -7.13
N GLY A 130 -27.28 21.45 -5.90
CA GLY A 130 -28.56 21.07 -5.27
C GLY A 130 -29.09 19.70 -5.71
N VAL A 131 -28.37 18.99 -6.59
CA VAL A 131 -28.75 17.64 -7.01
C VAL A 131 -28.09 16.62 -6.08
N PRO A 132 -28.84 15.65 -5.51
CA PRO A 132 -28.27 14.61 -4.66
C PRO A 132 -27.16 13.81 -5.36
N PRO A 133 -26.19 13.26 -4.60
CA PRO A 133 -25.14 12.43 -5.18
C PRO A 133 -25.71 11.15 -5.82
N LEU A 134 -25.11 10.76 -6.94
CA LEU A 134 -25.42 9.52 -7.61
C LEU A 134 -24.84 8.33 -6.80
N LYS A 135 -25.62 7.26 -6.69
CA LYS A 135 -25.17 6.02 -6.07
C LYS A 135 -24.29 5.23 -7.05
N PRO A 136 -23.42 4.34 -6.54
CA PRO A 136 -22.55 3.52 -7.39
C PRO A 136 -23.29 2.79 -8.53
N ARG A 137 -24.48 2.26 -8.25
CA ARG A 137 -25.33 1.56 -9.23
C ARG A 137 -25.87 2.44 -10.37
N ASP A 138 -25.91 3.75 -10.13
CA ASP A 138 -26.47 4.73 -11.09
C ASP A 138 -25.34 5.37 -11.93
N LEU A 139 -24.08 5.01 -11.62
CA LEU A 139 -22.91 5.44 -12.38
C LEU A 139 -22.61 4.43 -13.48
N ALA A 140 -22.63 4.89 -14.71
CA ALA A 140 -22.22 4.04 -15.84
C ALA A 140 -20.78 3.56 -15.63
N PRO A 141 -20.45 2.31 -16.03
CA PRO A 141 -19.07 1.86 -16.08
C PRO A 141 -18.28 2.86 -16.93
N LYS A 142 -17.46 3.66 -16.32
CA LYS A 142 -16.58 4.58 -17.02
C LYS A 142 -15.31 3.83 -17.37
N SER A 143 -14.76 4.16 -18.54
CA SER A 143 -13.37 3.80 -18.84
C SER A 143 -12.50 4.20 -17.65
N PRO A 144 -11.47 3.42 -17.30
CA PRO A 144 -10.60 3.75 -16.21
C PRO A 144 -10.12 5.19 -16.39
N THR A 145 -10.58 6.06 -15.50
CA THR A 145 -10.06 7.43 -15.44
C THR A 145 -8.65 7.33 -14.85
N SER A 146 -7.76 8.20 -15.26
CA SER A 146 -6.43 8.30 -14.65
C SER A 146 -6.50 8.59 -13.14
N PHE A 147 -7.65 9.03 -12.64
CA PHE A 147 -7.87 9.36 -11.23
C PHE A 147 -8.57 8.22 -10.51
N HIS A 148 -7.83 7.48 -9.70
CA HIS A 148 -8.39 6.44 -8.83
C HIS A 148 -7.45 6.18 -7.66
N LEU A 149 -8.01 5.54 -6.63
CA LEU A 149 -7.22 4.91 -5.58
C LEU A 149 -7.08 3.44 -5.91
N GLU A 150 -5.93 2.89 -5.57
CA GLU A 150 -5.68 1.47 -5.64
C GLU A 150 -5.28 0.97 -4.27
N PHE A 151 -5.79 -0.19 -3.90
CA PHE A 151 -5.37 -0.88 -2.69
C PHE A 151 -5.01 -2.34 -3.03
N ILE A 152 -3.84 -2.74 -2.56
CA ILE A 152 -3.35 -4.12 -2.66
C ILE A 152 -3.16 -4.64 -1.24
N PHE A 153 -3.88 -5.71 -0.92
CA PHE A 153 -3.73 -6.35 0.38
C PHE A 153 -2.31 -6.90 0.58
N PRO A 154 -1.78 -6.86 1.81
CA PRO A 154 -2.51 -6.43 3.03
C PRO A 154 -2.38 -4.93 3.36
N ASN A 155 -1.46 -4.18 2.74
CA ASN A 155 -1.05 -2.89 3.30
C ASN A 155 -0.50 -1.87 2.28
N LEU A 156 -0.72 -2.08 0.98
CA LEU A 156 -0.23 -1.18 -0.05
C LEU A 156 -1.36 -0.32 -0.60
N TRP A 157 -1.09 0.95 -0.76
CA TRP A 157 -2.04 1.93 -1.28
C TRP A 157 -1.36 2.87 -2.25
N GLN A 158 -2.04 3.21 -3.32
CA GLN A 158 -1.62 4.30 -4.18
C GLN A 158 -2.77 5.16 -4.66
N ASN A 159 -2.46 6.42 -4.88
CA ASN A 159 -3.37 7.41 -5.42
C ASN A 159 -2.84 7.91 -6.77
N PHE A 160 -3.59 7.65 -7.80
CA PHE A 160 -3.36 8.17 -9.14
C PHE A 160 -3.98 9.56 -9.24
N ILE A 161 -3.21 10.59 -8.86
CA ILE A 161 -3.67 11.98 -8.87
C ILE A 161 -3.73 12.53 -10.28
N SER A 162 -2.81 12.11 -11.15
CA SER A 162 -2.79 12.41 -12.58
C SER A 162 -1.89 11.40 -13.28
N ASP A 163 -1.81 11.48 -14.60
CA ASP A 163 -0.89 10.64 -15.39
C ASP A 163 0.58 10.85 -14.98
N ASN A 164 0.90 12.01 -14.39
CA ASN A 164 2.26 12.38 -14.02
C ASN A 164 2.50 12.47 -12.51
N VAL A 165 1.48 12.24 -11.68
CA VAL A 165 1.59 12.37 -10.22
C VAL A 165 0.93 11.19 -9.54
N ARG A 166 1.71 10.48 -8.75
CA ARG A 166 1.26 9.37 -7.90
C ARG A 166 1.77 9.53 -6.48
N VAL A 167 0.99 9.08 -5.54
CA VAL A 167 1.40 8.90 -4.15
C VAL A 167 1.26 7.42 -3.82
N LEU A 168 2.33 6.83 -3.36
CA LEU A 168 2.39 5.42 -2.96
C LEU A 168 2.69 5.34 -1.47
N ALA A 169 2.06 4.41 -0.78
CA ALA A 169 2.30 4.17 0.63
C ALA A 169 2.22 2.69 0.99
N ALA A 170 3.10 2.26 1.89
CA ALA A 170 2.98 0.99 2.59
C ALA A 170 2.70 1.27 4.08
N PHE A 171 1.67 0.63 4.62
CA PHE A 171 1.29 0.77 6.03
C PHE A 171 1.86 -0.41 6.81
N VAL A 172 2.93 -0.15 7.55
CA VAL A 172 3.63 -1.18 8.33
C VAL A 172 3.17 -1.10 9.78
N PRO A 173 2.65 -2.20 10.37
CA PRO A 173 2.22 -2.25 11.77
C PRO A 173 3.34 -1.98 12.77
#